data_90c3c4f1c0ca40f7bb37d3891945fa07
#
_entry.id   90c3c4f1c0ca40f7bb37d3891945fa07
#
_cell.length_a   1.000
_cell.length_b   1.000
_cell.length_c   1.000
_cell.angle_alpha   90.00
_cell.angle_beta   90.00
_cell.angle_gamma   90.00
#
_symmetry.space_group_name_H-M   'P 1'
#
loop_
_entity.id
_entity.type
_entity.pdbx_description
1 polymer ?
#
loop_
_entity_poly.entity_id
_entity_poly.type
_entity_poly.pdbx_seq_one_letter_code
_entity_poly.pdbx_strand_id
1 'polypeptide(L)'
;MSKRRVLTAIQRRFLEEYVKDYNGTRAYMRACPNVTYSSAHTLSGRILKMPEAKEYLDKLEREIYEAYRINAEHIATELAKIAFMDDEATKKDKMKAMELLQKQLGLQQQNIKADVNNDIIITIGE
;
A
#
# COMPACT_ATOMS: atom_id res chain seq x y z
N MET A 1 13.35 30.43 0.57
CA MET A 1 12.78 29.33 -0.24
C MET A 1 13.49 28.02 0.05
N SER A 2 12.77 27.09 0.60
CA SER A 2 13.32 25.74 0.76
C SER A 2 13.36 25.06 -0.59
N LYS A 3 14.54 24.79 -1.08
CA LYS A 3 14.70 23.92 -2.24
C LYS A 3 14.26 22.52 -1.85
N ARG A 4 13.34 21.94 -2.61
CA ARG A 4 13.02 20.51 -2.45
C ARG A 4 14.30 19.70 -2.53
N ARG A 5 14.56 18.90 -1.53
CA ARG A 5 15.70 17.99 -1.58
C ARG A 5 15.43 16.92 -2.63
N VAL A 6 16.38 16.76 -3.54
CA VAL A 6 16.33 15.67 -4.50
C VAL A 6 16.84 14.41 -3.82
N LEU A 7 16.13 13.31 -3.98
CA LEU A 7 16.56 12.03 -3.43
C LEU A 7 17.87 11.59 -4.09
N THR A 8 18.77 11.04 -3.27
CA THR A 8 20.02 10.45 -3.79
C THR A 8 19.70 9.14 -4.53
N ALA A 9 20.65 8.67 -5.35
CA ALA A 9 20.48 7.39 -6.05
C ALA A 9 20.24 6.23 -5.10
N ILE A 10 20.95 6.20 -3.96
CA ILE A 10 20.78 5.16 -2.94
C ILE A 10 19.39 5.24 -2.31
N GLN A 11 18.91 6.44 -2.02
CA GLN A 11 17.57 6.63 -1.45
C GLN A 11 16.47 6.16 -2.40
N ARG A 12 16.58 6.49 -3.69
CA ARG A 12 15.63 6.01 -4.70
C ARG A 12 15.67 4.50 -4.82
N ARG A 13 16.85 3.92 -4.87
CA ARG A 13 17.03 2.46 -4.95
C ARG A 13 16.46 1.77 -3.72
N PHE A 14 16.66 2.36 -2.54
CA PHE A 14 16.07 1.85 -1.31
C PHE A 14 14.54 1.79 -1.42
N LEU A 15 13.91 2.86 -1.89
CA LEU A 15 12.45 2.90 -2.02
C LEU A 15 11.93 1.90 -3.04
N GLU A 16 12.63 1.73 -4.16
CA GLU A 16 12.32 0.72 -5.17
C GLU A 16 12.38 -0.70 -4.58
N GLU A 17 13.35 -0.96 -3.72
CA GLU A 17 13.46 -2.24 -3.02
C GLU A 17 12.40 -2.38 -1.92
N TYR A 18 12.08 -1.26 -1.25
CA TYR A 18 11.11 -1.24 -0.16
C TYR A 18 9.71 -1.67 -0.61
N VAL A 19 9.27 -1.27 -1.80
CA VAL A 19 7.93 -1.64 -2.29
C VAL A 19 7.77 -3.12 -2.58
N LYS A 20 8.86 -3.89 -2.61
CA LYS A 20 8.80 -5.33 -2.86
C LYS A 20 8.29 -6.12 -1.65
N ASP A 21 8.68 -5.72 -0.44
CA ASP A 21 8.32 -6.45 0.78
C ASP A 21 7.99 -5.57 1.98
N TYR A 22 8.10 -4.25 1.84
CA TYR A 22 7.86 -3.27 2.90
C TYR A 22 8.70 -3.51 4.16
N ASN A 23 9.88 -4.12 3.99
CA ASN A 23 10.85 -4.30 5.06
C ASN A 23 11.99 -3.29 4.86
N GLY A 24 11.96 -2.20 5.64
CA GLY A 24 12.90 -1.09 5.50
C GLY A 24 14.37 -1.50 5.65
N THR A 25 14.67 -2.27 6.70
CA THR A 25 16.04 -2.68 6.97
C THR A 25 16.62 -3.54 5.84
N ARG A 26 15.87 -4.55 5.41
CA ARG A 26 16.30 -5.42 4.32
C ARG A 26 16.41 -4.67 2.99
N ALA A 27 15.46 -3.78 2.73
CA ALA A 27 15.49 -2.96 1.51
C ALA A 27 16.74 -2.09 1.46
N TYR A 28 17.10 -1.47 2.58
CA TYR A 28 18.31 -0.66 2.65
C TYR A 28 19.58 -1.50 2.47
N MET A 29 19.62 -2.69 3.05
CA MET A 29 20.75 -3.60 2.89
C MET A 29 20.91 -4.08 1.44
N ARG A 30 19.80 -4.24 0.71
CA ARG A 30 19.87 -4.55 -0.73
C ARG A 30 20.37 -3.37 -1.55
N ALA A 31 19.97 -2.16 -1.18
CA ALA A 31 20.41 -0.93 -1.86
C ALA A 31 21.86 -0.57 -1.53
N CYS A 32 22.32 -0.93 -0.34
CA CYS A 32 23.66 -0.63 0.15
C CYS A 32 24.24 -1.86 0.87
N PRO A 33 24.82 -2.82 0.12
CA PRO A 33 25.21 -4.13 0.68
C PRO A 33 26.27 -4.08 1.79
N ASN A 34 27.06 -3.01 1.84
CA ASN A 34 28.15 -2.91 2.82
C ASN A 34 27.73 -2.30 4.15
N VAL A 35 26.44 -1.98 4.32
CA VAL A 35 25.92 -1.39 5.55
C VAL A 35 25.68 -2.46 6.62
N THR A 36 25.86 -2.09 7.89
CA THR A 36 25.48 -2.98 9.00
C THR A 36 23.98 -3.00 9.19
N TYR A 37 23.46 -4.04 9.83
CA TYR A 37 22.04 -4.15 10.13
C TYR A 37 21.55 -2.95 10.96
N SER A 38 22.30 -2.59 12.00
CA SER A 38 21.96 -1.46 12.86
C SER A 38 21.88 -0.14 12.10
N SER A 39 22.86 0.12 11.25
CA SER A 39 22.88 1.32 10.40
C SER A 39 21.72 1.31 9.39
N ALA A 40 21.47 0.17 8.78
CA ALA A 40 20.36 0.00 7.83
C ALA A 40 19.02 0.29 8.50
N HIS A 41 18.81 -0.21 9.72
CA HIS A 41 17.59 0.03 10.47
C HIS A 41 17.37 1.52 10.74
N THR A 42 18.41 2.22 11.20
CA THR A 42 18.33 3.65 11.50
C THR A 42 18.14 4.49 10.24
N LEU A 43 18.93 4.22 9.20
CA LEU A 43 18.90 5.01 7.97
C LEU A 43 17.60 4.81 7.18
N SER A 44 17.10 3.58 7.13
CA SER A 44 15.82 3.30 6.46
C SER A 44 14.67 4.05 7.15
N GLY A 45 14.64 4.07 8.47
CA GLY A 45 13.65 4.81 9.22
C GLY A 45 13.69 6.31 8.95
N ARG A 46 14.87 6.88 8.81
CA ARG A 46 15.03 8.31 8.48
C ARG A 46 14.51 8.62 7.08
N ILE A 47 14.84 7.78 6.11
CA ILE A 47 14.38 7.99 4.73
C ILE A 47 12.87 7.93 4.63
N LEU A 48 12.25 6.95 5.29
CA LEU A 48 10.80 6.78 5.25
C LEU A 48 10.03 7.95 5.87
N LYS A 49 10.68 8.78 6.69
CA LYS A 49 10.08 9.98 7.27
C LYS A 49 10.22 11.22 6.39
N MET A 50 11.05 11.17 5.35
CA MET A 50 11.28 12.30 4.46
C MET A 50 10.06 12.53 3.56
N PRO A 51 9.58 13.80 3.43
CA PRO A 51 8.46 14.07 2.52
C PRO A 51 8.74 13.67 1.07
N GLU A 52 9.96 13.89 0.59
CA GLU A 52 10.38 13.53 -0.77
C GLU A 52 10.33 12.02 -0.99
N ALA A 53 10.68 11.24 0.04
CA ALA A 53 10.61 9.78 -0.01
C ALA A 53 9.16 9.29 -0.07
N LYS A 54 8.27 9.92 0.69
CA LYS A 54 6.84 9.60 0.66
C LYS A 54 6.22 9.87 -0.70
N GLU A 55 6.56 11.00 -1.33
CA GLU A 55 6.09 11.33 -2.68
C GLU A 55 6.58 10.29 -3.71
N TYR A 56 7.84 9.92 -3.64
CA TYR A 56 8.41 8.93 -4.54
C TYR A 56 7.81 7.55 -4.32
N LEU A 57 7.59 7.17 -3.07
CA LEU A 57 6.96 5.91 -2.72
C LEU A 57 5.52 5.85 -3.26
N ASP A 58 4.75 6.91 -3.09
CA ASP A 58 3.39 7.01 -3.64
C ASP A 58 3.38 6.85 -5.16
N LYS A 59 4.34 7.45 -5.83
CA LYS A 59 4.50 7.32 -7.28
C LYS A 59 4.79 5.87 -7.69
N LEU A 60 5.71 5.22 -6.99
CA LEU A 60 6.05 3.82 -7.26
C LEU A 60 4.85 2.91 -7.03
N GLU A 61 4.12 3.11 -5.95
CA GLU A 61 2.94 2.32 -5.64
C GLU A 61 1.85 2.50 -6.69
N ARG A 62 1.61 3.74 -7.15
CA ARG A 62 0.65 4.01 -8.23
C ARG A 62 1.05 3.32 -9.53
N GLU A 63 2.33 3.36 -9.88
CA GLU A 63 2.82 2.68 -11.07
C GLU A 63 2.59 1.16 -10.99
N ILE A 64 2.81 0.57 -9.81
CA ILE A 64 2.57 -0.86 -9.59
C ILE A 64 1.08 -1.16 -9.72
N TYR A 65 0.22 -0.36 -9.09
CA TYR A 65 -1.23 -0.57 -9.14
C TYR A 65 -1.77 -0.44 -10.56
N GLU A 66 -1.28 0.54 -11.33
CA GLU A 66 -1.66 0.71 -12.72
C GLU A 66 -1.17 -0.45 -13.60
N ALA A 67 0.08 -0.88 -13.40
CA ALA A 67 0.66 -1.98 -14.17
C ALA A 67 -0.09 -3.30 -13.99
N TYR A 68 -0.50 -3.59 -12.76
CA TYR A 68 -1.23 -4.81 -12.43
C TYR A 68 -2.73 -4.61 -12.35
N ARG A 69 -3.23 -3.39 -12.58
CA ARG A 69 -4.65 -3.01 -12.46
C ARG A 69 -5.23 -3.41 -11.11
N ILE A 70 -4.43 -3.23 -10.05
CA ILE A 70 -4.86 -3.55 -8.70
C ILE A 70 -5.78 -2.44 -8.20
N ASN A 71 -7.02 -2.79 -7.91
CA ASN A 71 -8.01 -1.90 -7.33
C ASN A 71 -8.90 -2.69 -6.36
N ALA A 72 -9.86 -2.02 -5.74
CA ALA A 72 -10.73 -2.65 -4.76
C ALA A 72 -11.52 -3.82 -5.36
N GLU A 73 -11.98 -3.67 -6.60
CA GLU A 73 -12.72 -4.72 -7.31
C GLU A 73 -11.84 -5.93 -7.58
N HIS A 74 -10.62 -5.72 -8.03
CA HIS A 74 -9.68 -6.80 -8.28
C HIS A 74 -9.35 -7.57 -7.00
N ILE A 75 -9.07 -6.85 -5.92
CA ILE A 75 -8.80 -7.47 -4.61
C ILE A 75 -10.01 -8.29 -4.14
N ALA A 76 -11.21 -7.75 -4.27
CA ALA A 76 -12.44 -8.44 -3.89
C ALA A 76 -12.62 -9.73 -4.71
N THR A 77 -12.35 -9.67 -6.01
CA THR A 77 -12.45 -10.83 -6.91
C THR A 77 -11.47 -11.94 -6.49
N GLU A 78 -10.23 -11.58 -6.23
CA GLU A 78 -9.22 -12.56 -5.81
C GLU A 78 -9.53 -13.17 -4.43
N LEU A 79 -9.99 -12.36 -3.49
CA LEU A 79 -10.40 -12.86 -2.17
C LEU A 79 -11.61 -13.80 -2.28
N ALA A 80 -12.57 -13.48 -3.15
CA ALA A 80 -13.73 -14.33 -3.38
C ALA A 80 -13.33 -15.69 -3.98
N LYS A 81 -12.37 -15.71 -4.88
CA LYS A 81 -11.85 -16.97 -5.44
C LYS A 81 -11.26 -17.86 -4.34
N ILE A 82 -10.46 -17.30 -3.45
CA ILE A 82 -9.87 -18.05 -2.33
C ILE A 82 -10.96 -18.55 -1.38
N ALA A 83 -11.93 -17.70 -1.06
CA ALA A 83 -12.97 -18.03 -0.11
C ALA A 83 -13.94 -19.11 -0.61
N PHE A 84 -14.26 -19.11 -1.92
CA PHE A 84 -15.37 -19.90 -2.46
C PHE A 84 -14.99 -20.89 -3.57
N MET A 85 -13.90 -20.66 -4.30
CA MET A 85 -13.57 -21.42 -5.50
C MET A 85 -12.28 -22.23 -5.41
N ASP A 86 -11.40 -21.92 -4.48
CA ASP A 86 -10.10 -22.57 -4.38
C ASP A 86 -10.20 -23.85 -3.53
N ASP A 87 -10.24 -25.01 -4.19
CA ASP A 87 -10.32 -26.29 -3.52
C ASP A 87 -9.05 -26.66 -2.75
N GLU A 88 -7.91 -26.07 -3.16
CA GLU A 88 -6.62 -26.32 -2.51
C GLU A 88 -6.41 -25.44 -1.27
N ALA A 89 -7.16 -24.36 -1.12
CA ALA A 89 -7.05 -23.48 0.02
C ALA A 89 -7.52 -24.18 1.30
N THR A 90 -6.79 -24.01 2.40
CA THR A 90 -7.18 -24.57 3.68
C THR A 90 -8.42 -23.85 4.21
N LYS A 91 -9.12 -24.49 5.15
CA LYS A 91 -10.27 -23.87 5.81
C LYS A 91 -9.88 -22.54 6.46
N LYS A 92 -8.69 -22.48 7.05
CA LYS A 92 -8.15 -21.26 7.66
C LYS A 92 -7.96 -20.16 6.61
N ASP A 93 -7.41 -20.48 5.44
CA ASP A 93 -7.20 -19.53 4.34
C ASP A 93 -8.53 -18.99 3.82
N LYS A 94 -9.52 -19.86 3.66
CA LYS A 94 -10.87 -19.47 3.22
C LYS A 94 -11.55 -18.54 4.21
N MET A 95 -11.45 -18.85 5.51
CA MET A 95 -11.99 -18.01 6.57
C MET A 95 -11.32 -16.63 6.60
N LYS A 96 -10.00 -16.59 6.44
CA LYS A 96 -9.26 -15.33 6.41
C LYS A 96 -9.63 -14.50 5.20
N ALA A 97 -9.77 -15.13 4.04
CA ALA A 97 -10.19 -14.45 2.81
C ALA A 97 -11.60 -13.86 2.95
N MET A 98 -12.53 -14.61 3.55
CA MET A 98 -13.88 -14.13 3.81
C MET A 98 -13.89 -12.94 4.78
N GLU A 99 -13.07 -12.98 5.83
CA GLU A 99 -12.93 -11.89 6.78
C GLU A 99 -12.43 -10.62 6.10
N LEU A 100 -11.39 -10.73 5.28
CA LEU A 100 -10.83 -9.60 4.54
C LEU A 100 -11.83 -9.04 3.52
N LEU A 101 -12.56 -9.91 2.86
CA LEU A 101 -13.59 -9.52 1.91
C LEU A 101 -14.72 -8.74 2.59
N GLN A 102 -15.17 -9.20 3.76
CA GLN A 102 -16.18 -8.51 4.55
C GLN A 102 -15.73 -7.13 4.98
N LYS A 103 -14.47 -7.00 5.41
CA LYS A 103 -13.89 -5.69 5.77
C LYS A 103 -13.88 -4.74 4.58
N GLN A 104 -13.49 -5.22 3.43
CA GLN A 104 -13.44 -4.40 2.20
C GLN A 104 -14.83 -3.93 1.79
N LEU A 105 -15.82 -4.81 1.84
CA LEU A 105 -17.21 -4.46 1.55
C LEU A 105 -17.75 -3.45 2.56
N GLY A 106 -17.40 -3.61 3.83
CA GLY A 106 -17.77 -2.66 4.87
C GLY A 106 -17.22 -1.27 4.63
N LEU A 107 -15.97 -1.18 4.23
CA LEU A 107 -15.34 0.10 3.87
C LEU A 107 -16.01 0.75 2.68
N GLN A 108 -16.33 -0.02 1.65
CA GLN A 108 -17.04 0.49 0.47
C GLN A 108 -18.43 1.00 0.83
N GLN A 109 -19.17 0.28 1.68
CA GLN A 109 -20.47 0.70 2.15
C GLN A 109 -20.40 2.00 2.95
N GLN A 110 -19.40 2.17 3.79
CA GLN A 110 -19.18 3.40 4.55
C GLN A 110 -18.92 4.58 3.62
N ASN A 111 -18.11 4.39 2.59
CA ASN A 111 -17.82 5.42 1.60
C ASN A 111 -19.08 5.82 0.82
N ILE A 112 -19.87 4.85 0.41
CA ILE A 112 -21.15 5.11 -0.29
C ILE A 112 -22.11 5.88 0.61
N LYS A 113 -22.24 5.50 1.88
CA LYS A 113 -23.09 6.21 2.83
C LYS A 113 -22.65 7.65 3.04
N ALA A 114 -21.35 7.88 3.15
CA ALA A 114 -20.79 9.23 3.28
C ALA A 114 -21.13 10.09 2.07
N ASP A 115 -20.97 9.54 0.87
CA ASP A 115 -21.30 10.25 -0.38
C ASP A 115 -22.79 10.54 -0.49
N VAL A 116 -23.62 9.57 -0.17
CA VAL A 116 -25.08 9.74 -0.19
C VAL A 116 -25.51 10.79 0.82
N ASN A 117 -24.97 10.76 2.04
CA ASN A 117 -25.29 11.76 3.06
C ASN A 117 -24.88 13.17 2.63
N ASN A 118 -23.73 13.32 1.99
CA ASN A 118 -23.29 14.60 1.46
C ASN A 118 -24.22 15.10 0.35
N ASP A 119 -24.65 14.23 -0.55
CA ASP A 119 -25.56 14.57 -1.62
C ASP A 119 -26.94 14.98 -1.07
N ILE A 120 -27.44 14.26 -0.06
CA ILE A 120 -28.72 14.57 0.60
C ILE A 120 -28.62 15.92 1.28
N ILE A 121 -27.54 16.22 1.97
CA ILE A 121 -27.33 17.51 2.65
C ILE A 121 -27.35 18.65 1.62
N ILE A 122 -26.69 18.48 0.50
CA ILE A 122 -26.68 19.47 -0.59
C ILE A 122 -28.09 19.68 -1.13
N THR A 123 -28.84 18.63 -1.35
CA THR A 123 -30.21 18.68 -1.88
C THR A 123 -31.16 19.36 -0.90
N ILE A 124 -31.07 19.05 0.40
CA ILE A 124 -31.89 19.64 1.44
C ILE A 124 -31.53 21.11 1.68
N GLY A 125 -30.27 21.47 1.46
CA GLY A 125 -29.77 22.84 1.60
C GLY A 125 -30.30 23.82 0.55
N GLU A 126 -30.96 23.31 -0.46
CA GLU A 126 -31.65 24.13 -1.42
C GLU A 126 -32.98 24.64 -0.80
#